data_79c1d4771d02d175d99100f5a611656a
#
_entry.id   79c1d4771d02d175d99100f5a611656a
#
_cell.length_a   1.000
_cell.length_b   1.000
_cell.length_c   1.000
_cell.angle_alpha   90.00
_cell.angle_beta   90.00
_cell.angle_gamma   90.00
#
_symmetry.space_group_name_H-M   'P 1'
#
loop_
_entity.id
_entity.type
_entity.pdbx_description
1 polymer ?
#
loop_
_entity_poly.entity_id
_entity_poly.type
_entity_poly.pdbx_seq_one_letter_code
_entity_poly.pdbx_strand_id
1 'polypeptide(L)'
;MNTKVNLAGVELKNPVMTASGTFGSGAEYSEFVDLNRLGAVVTKGVANVPWPGNPTPRIAEVYGGMLNAIGLQNPGIDVFAKRDIPFLKQYDTKIIVNVCGKTTEDYIEVVERLADEPVDLL
;
A
#
# COMPACT_ATOMS: atom_id res chain seq x y z
N MET A 1 0.70 12.72 -25.73
CA MET A 1 1.31 13.55 -24.65
C MET A 1 2.19 12.62 -23.82
N ASN A 2 3.41 12.98 -23.51
CA ASN A 2 4.26 12.21 -22.60
C ASN A 2 3.92 12.59 -21.16
N THR A 3 3.44 11.64 -20.37
CA THR A 3 3.06 11.83 -18.96
C THR A 3 4.02 11.15 -18.00
N LYS A 4 5.11 10.59 -18.51
CA LYS A 4 6.10 9.91 -17.69
C LYS A 4 6.77 10.85 -16.70
N VAL A 5 6.99 10.39 -15.48
CA VAL A 5 7.71 11.09 -14.42
C VAL A 5 8.75 10.15 -13.81
N ASN A 6 9.83 10.73 -13.28
CA ASN A 6 10.82 9.98 -12.51
C ASN A 6 10.63 10.27 -11.02
N LEU A 7 10.48 9.21 -10.23
CA LEU A 7 10.37 9.27 -8.77
C LEU A 7 11.53 8.48 -8.18
N ALA A 8 12.49 9.17 -7.58
CA ALA A 8 13.67 8.56 -6.94
C ALA A 8 14.41 7.53 -7.81
N GLY A 9 14.53 7.80 -9.12
CA GLY A 9 15.18 6.90 -10.08
C GLY A 9 14.26 5.89 -10.75
N VAL A 10 13.02 5.73 -10.29
CA VAL A 10 12.01 4.84 -10.88
C VAL A 10 11.12 5.63 -11.85
N GLU A 11 11.04 5.18 -13.10
CA GLU A 11 10.15 5.78 -14.10
C GLU A 11 8.71 5.29 -13.88
N LEU A 12 7.79 6.23 -13.71
CA LEU A 12 6.34 6.00 -13.70
C LEU A 12 5.76 6.42 -15.05
N LYS A 13 4.81 5.65 -15.59
CA LYS A 13 4.14 5.96 -16.88
C LYS A 13 3.32 7.25 -16.84
N ASN A 14 2.87 7.65 -15.65
CA ASN A 14 2.18 8.91 -15.36
C ASN A 14 2.29 9.21 -13.85
N PRO A 15 1.98 10.45 -13.39
CA PRO A 15 2.13 10.83 -11.99
C PRO A 15 0.97 10.39 -11.09
N VAL A 16 -0.03 9.66 -11.60
CA VAL A 16 -1.19 9.26 -10.81
C VAL A 16 -0.85 8.05 -9.94
N MET A 17 -0.96 8.23 -8.63
CA MET A 17 -0.71 7.20 -7.64
C MET A 17 -1.88 7.12 -6.66
N THR A 18 -2.09 5.97 -6.07
CA THR A 18 -3.09 5.79 -5.02
C THR A 18 -2.60 6.26 -3.67
N ALA A 19 -3.53 6.50 -2.73
CA ALA A 19 -3.20 6.81 -1.34
C ALA A 19 -3.55 5.61 -0.45
N SER A 20 -2.58 5.10 0.28
CA SER A 20 -2.68 3.85 1.06
C SER A 20 -3.84 3.84 2.08
N GLY A 21 -4.18 5.01 2.64
CA GLY A 21 -5.25 5.13 3.63
C GLY A 21 -6.66 4.92 3.09
N THR A 22 -6.86 5.11 1.78
CA THR A 22 -8.17 5.00 1.13
C THR A 22 -8.25 3.86 0.12
N PHE A 23 -7.13 3.41 -0.43
CA PHE A 23 -7.08 2.43 -1.51
C PHE A 23 -6.67 1.02 -1.05
N GLY A 24 -6.20 0.87 0.18
CA GLY A 24 -5.67 -0.39 0.69
C GLY A 24 -4.46 -0.86 -0.12
N SER A 25 -4.41 -2.14 -0.43
CA SER A 25 -3.39 -2.73 -1.32
C SER A 25 -3.90 -2.99 -2.75
N GLY A 26 -5.06 -2.43 -3.11
CA GLY A 26 -5.56 -2.38 -4.47
C GLY A 26 -6.56 -3.48 -4.86
N ALA A 27 -6.63 -4.60 -4.16
CA ALA A 27 -7.49 -5.72 -4.54
C ALA A 27 -8.98 -5.33 -4.59
N GLU A 28 -9.49 -4.68 -3.55
CA GLU A 28 -10.89 -4.26 -3.45
C GLU A 28 -11.26 -3.22 -4.50
N TYR A 29 -10.37 -2.25 -4.75
CA TYR A 29 -10.61 -1.18 -5.72
C TYR A 29 -10.33 -1.56 -7.17
N SER A 30 -9.65 -2.69 -7.41
CA SER A 30 -9.43 -3.20 -8.78
C SER A 30 -10.75 -3.55 -9.51
N GLU A 31 -11.82 -3.75 -8.76
CA GLU A 31 -13.17 -3.95 -9.32
C GLU A 31 -13.75 -2.66 -9.93
N PHE A 32 -13.27 -1.49 -9.53
CA PHE A 32 -13.78 -0.18 -9.95
C PHE A 32 -12.76 0.62 -10.78
N VAL A 33 -11.48 0.33 -10.61
CA VAL A 33 -10.38 1.05 -11.25
C VAL A 33 -9.44 0.08 -11.93
N ASP A 34 -9.19 0.29 -13.22
CA ASP A 34 -8.15 -0.46 -13.94
C ASP A 34 -6.77 -0.03 -13.46
N LEU A 35 -6.11 -0.88 -12.67
CA LEU A 35 -4.79 -0.60 -12.10
C LEU A 35 -3.70 -0.43 -13.16
N ASN A 36 -3.89 -0.96 -14.39
CA ASN A 36 -2.97 -0.73 -15.50
C ASN A 36 -2.89 0.74 -15.93
N ARG A 37 -3.86 1.57 -15.56
CA ARG A 37 -3.87 3.01 -15.88
C ARG A 37 -3.08 3.86 -14.88
N LEU A 38 -2.72 3.30 -13.73
CA LEU A 38 -2.02 4.01 -12.66
C LEU A 38 -0.50 3.98 -12.88
N GLY A 39 0.16 5.08 -12.55
CA GLY A 39 1.62 5.15 -12.49
C GLY A 39 2.18 4.28 -11.37
N ALA A 40 1.51 4.29 -10.21
CA ALA A 40 1.86 3.42 -9.10
C ALA A 40 0.66 3.13 -8.18
N VAL A 41 0.71 2.00 -7.48
CA VAL A 41 -0.12 1.71 -6.32
C VAL A 41 0.73 1.86 -5.07
N VAL A 42 0.36 2.82 -4.20
CA VAL A 42 0.93 2.94 -2.85
C VAL A 42 0.10 2.08 -1.92
N THR A 43 0.70 1.03 -1.39
CA THR A 43 -0.02 0.00 -0.64
C THR A 43 -0.43 0.46 0.77
N LYS A 44 -1.32 -0.28 1.40
CA LYS A 44 -1.58 -0.16 2.84
C LYS A 44 -0.28 -0.36 3.60
N GLY A 45 -0.13 0.34 4.73
CA GLY A 45 1.02 0.16 5.62
C GLY A 45 1.18 -1.31 6.02
N VAL A 46 2.39 -1.84 5.86
CA VAL A 46 2.74 -3.23 6.12
C VAL A 46 3.69 -3.29 7.30
N ALA A 47 3.31 -4.03 8.34
CA ALA A 47 4.14 -4.27 9.52
C ALA A 47 4.82 -5.65 9.47
N ASN A 48 5.78 -5.86 10.34
CA ASN A 48 6.48 -7.16 10.48
C ASN A 48 5.52 -8.30 10.88
N VAL A 49 4.49 -7.98 11.65
CA VAL A 49 3.44 -8.93 12.09
C VAL A 49 2.04 -8.39 11.78
N PRO A 50 1.00 -9.23 11.74
CA PRO A 50 -0.37 -8.77 11.54
C PRO A 50 -0.84 -7.83 12.65
N TRP A 51 -1.47 -6.72 12.28
CA TRP A 51 -2.14 -5.82 13.21
C TRP A 51 -3.65 -5.86 12.97
N PRO A 52 -4.45 -6.24 13.99
CA PRO A 52 -5.91 -6.32 13.84
C PRO A 52 -6.58 -4.95 13.78
N GLY A 53 -5.86 -3.88 14.13
CA GLY A 53 -6.43 -2.55 14.30
C GLY A 53 -7.18 -2.39 15.61
N ASN A 54 -7.91 -1.28 15.73
CA ASN A 54 -8.70 -0.98 16.93
C ASN A 54 -9.99 -1.81 16.97
N PRO A 55 -10.59 -2.04 18.15
CA PRO A 55 -11.94 -2.58 18.23
C PRO A 55 -12.97 -1.63 17.63
N THR A 56 -14.09 -2.16 17.18
CA THR A 56 -15.22 -1.37 16.69
C THR A 56 -16.00 -0.71 17.84
N PRO A 57 -16.66 0.47 17.60
CA PRO A 57 -16.76 1.20 16.34
C PRO A 57 -15.47 1.94 15.97
N ARG A 58 -15.13 2.00 14.68
CA ARG A 58 -13.90 2.60 14.16
C ARG A 58 -14.12 3.87 13.36
N ILE A 59 -15.35 4.17 13.03
CA ILE A 59 -15.75 5.34 12.27
C ILE A 59 -16.90 6.03 12.96
N ALA A 60 -16.96 7.36 12.81
CA ALA A 60 -18.06 8.18 13.28
C ALA A 60 -18.31 9.29 12.26
N GLU A 61 -19.58 9.42 11.84
CA GLU A 61 -20.00 10.52 10.97
C GLU A 61 -20.06 11.82 11.77
N VAL A 62 -19.61 12.88 11.13
CA VAL A 62 -19.69 14.26 11.65
C VAL A 62 -20.23 15.17 10.55
N TYR A 63 -20.64 16.41 10.91
CA TYR A 63 -21.09 17.37 9.92
C TYR A 63 -20.02 17.61 8.85
N GLY A 64 -20.33 17.25 7.60
CA GLY A 64 -19.44 17.43 6.46
C GLY A 64 -18.26 16.46 6.36
N GLY A 65 -18.29 15.34 7.09
CA GLY A 65 -17.18 14.38 7.02
C GLY A 65 -17.35 13.14 7.90
N MET A 66 -16.21 12.45 8.08
CA MET A 66 -16.14 11.23 8.87
C MET A 66 -14.81 11.20 9.64
N LEU A 67 -14.87 10.86 10.91
CA LEU A 67 -13.70 10.52 11.72
C LEU A 67 -13.45 9.02 11.65
N ASN A 68 -12.19 8.61 11.67
CA ASN A 68 -11.84 7.20 11.77
C ASN A 68 -10.73 6.96 12.79
N ALA A 69 -10.74 5.74 13.34
CA ALA A 69 -9.72 5.21 14.22
C ALA A 69 -9.47 3.74 13.86
N ILE A 70 -9.05 3.48 12.63
CA ILE A 70 -8.86 2.11 12.11
C ILE A 70 -7.73 1.39 12.86
N GLY A 71 -6.67 2.10 13.25
CA GLY A 71 -5.55 1.53 13.97
C GLY A 71 -4.60 0.75 13.07
N LEU A 72 -4.44 1.20 11.84
CA LEU A 72 -3.48 0.66 10.85
C LEU A 72 -3.61 -0.86 10.66
N GLN A 73 -4.84 -1.36 10.57
CA GLN A 73 -5.09 -2.77 10.29
C GLN A 73 -4.34 -3.21 9.02
N ASN A 74 -3.54 -4.26 9.14
CA ASN A 74 -2.80 -4.82 8.03
C ASN A 74 -2.48 -6.30 8.26
N PRO A 75 -2.20 -7.07 7.20
CA PRO A 75 -2.03 -8.52 7.29
C PRO A 75 -0.63 -8.96 7.76
N GLY A 76 0.32 -8.01 7.92
CA GLY A 76 1.73 -8.29 8.13
C GLY A 76 2.47 -8.68 6.85
N ILE A 77 3.81 -8.62 6.92
CA ILE A 77 4.68 -8.77 5.74
C ILE A 77 4.56 -10.15 5.08
N ASP A 78 4.38 -11.23 5.84
CA ASP A 78 4.31 -12.58 5.30
C ASP A 78 3.10 -12.79 4.38
N VAL A 79 1.94 -12.31 4.78
CA VAL A 79 0.72 -12.39 3.97
C VAL A 79 0.79 -11.41 2.82
N PHE A 80 1.32 -10.20 3.05
CA PHE A 80 1.49 -9.20 2.01
C PHE A 80 2.39 -9.72 0.87
N ALA A 81 3.54 -10.28 1.19
CA ALA A 81 4.47 -10.83 0.19
C ALA A 81 3.85 -11.99 -0.62
N LYS A 82 3.08 -12.86 0.04
CA LYS A 82 2.50 -14.05 -0.62
C LYS A 82 1.19 -13.79 -1.36
N ARG A 83 0.44 -12.74 -0.99
CA ARG A 83 -0.89 -12.46 -1.53
C ARG A 83 -0.92 -11.16 -2.34
N ASP A 84 -0.49 -10.06 -1.73
CA ASP A 84 -0.72 -8.73 -2.30
C ASP A 84 0.31 -8.38 -3.39
N ILE A 85 1.58 -8.74 -3.21
CA ILE A 85 2.60 -8.54 -4.24
C ILE A 85 2.28 -9.33 -5.51
N PRO A 86 2.03 -10.66 -5.47
CA PRO A 86 1.65 -11.41 -6.65
C PRO A 86 0.38 -10.91 -7.33
N PHE A 87 -0.60 -10.42 -6.56
CA PHE A 87 -1.79 -9.80 -7.10
C PHE A 87 -1.45 -8.53 -7.90
N LEU A 88 -0.68 -7.61 -7.32
CA LEU A 88 -0.30 -6.34 -7.96
C LEU A 88 0.60 -6.55 -9.18
N LYS A 89 1.44 -7.59 -9.17
CA LYS A 89 2.32 -7.93 -10.32
C LYS A 89 1.57 -8.38 -11.57
N GLN A 90 0.28 -8.63 -11.50
CA GLN A 90 -0.54 -8.93 -12.67
C GLN A 90 -0.84 -7.68 -13.51
N TYR A 91 -0.60 -6.49 -12.95
CA TYR A 91 -0.90 -5.21 -13.58
C TYR A 91 0.38 -4.47 -14.00
N ASP A 92 0.28 -3.70 -15.08
CA ASP A 92 1.32 -2.77 -15.51
C ASP A 92 1.25 -1.48 -14.67
N THR A 93 1.67 -1.57 -13.42
CA THR A 93 1.77 -0.45 -12.47
C THR A 93 2.97 -0.65 -11.57
N LYS A 94 3.51 0.43 -11.02
CA LYS A 94 4.59 0.36 -10.04
C LYS A 94 4.02 0.07 -8.65
N ILE A 95 4.78 -0.66 -7.84
CA ILE A 95 4.41 -1.02 -6.47
C ILE A 95 5.28 -0.22 -5.51
N ILE A 96 4.64 0.65 -4.73
CA ILE A 96 5.28 1.42 -3.67
C ILE A 96 4.76 0.90 -2.35
N VAL A 97 5.63 0.31 -1.53
CA VAL A 97 5.21 -0.27 -0.26
C VAL A 97 5.32 0.74 0.87
N ASN A 98 4.21 0.98 1.56
CA ASN A 98 4.20 1.79 2.77
C ASN A 98 4.64 0.91 3.96
N VAL A 99 5.87 1.10 4.42
CA VAL A 99 6.44 0.33 5.54
C VAL A 99 6.01 0.94 6.87
N CYS A 100 5.62 0.11 7.83
CA CYS A 100 5.30 0.54 9.18
C CYS A 100 5.83 -0.42 10.26
N GLY A 101 6.07 0.13 11.43
CA GLY A 101 6.56 -0.57 12.61
C GLY A 101 6.28 0.22 13.87
N LYS A 102 6.44 -0.39 15.02
CA LYS A 102 6.36 0.25 16.36
C LYS A 102 7.74 0.61 16.89
N THR A 103 8.75 -0.11 16.45
CA THR A 103 10.16 0.08 16.81
C THR A 103 11.01 0.20 15.55
N THR A 104 12.22 0.68 15.68
CA THR A 104 13.19 0.73 14.57
C THR A 104 13.45 -0.67 14.01
N GLU A 105 13.54 -1.65 14.87
CA GLU A 105 13.76 -3.06 14.52
C GLU A 105 12.63 -3.61 13.67
N ASP A 106 11.37 -3.27 13.96
CA ASP A 106 10.22 -3.67 13.15
C ASP A 106 10.34 -3.13 11.71
N TYR A 107 10.74 -1.84 11.56
CA TYR A 107 10.97 -1.25 10.22
C TYR A 107 12.10 -1.96 9.48
N ILE A 108 13.21 -2.25 10.16
CA ILE A 108 14.36 -2.96 9.56
C ILE A 108 13.91 -4.34 9.08
N GLU A 109 13.19 -5.09 9.91
CA GLU A 109 12.69 -6.42 9.56
C GLU A 109 11.81 -6.39 8.31
N VAL A 110 10.87 -5.43 8.21
CA VAL A 110 10.00 -5.31 7.02
C VAL A 110 10.82 -4.97 5.77
N VAL A 111 11.79 -4.05 5.89
CA VAL A 111 12.65 -3.66 4.76
C VAL A 111 13.51 -4.83 4.29
N GLU A 112 14.12 -5.58 5.21
CA GLU A 112 14.92 -6.78 4.88
C GLU A 112 14.07 -7.85 4.19
N ARG A 113 12.83 -8.06 4.66
CA ARG A 113 11.90 -9.02 4.05
C ARG A 113 11.43 -8.60 2.66
N LEU A 114 11.42 -7.28 2.36
CA LEU A 114 11.07 -6.74 1.04
C LEU A 114 12.26 -6.66 0.08
N ALA A 115 13.49 -6.83 0.55
CA ALA A 115 14.69 -6.65 -0.27
C ALA A 115 14.75 -7.58 -1.49
N ASP A 116 14.21 -8.80 -1.38
CA ASP A 116 14.16 -9.79 -2.45
C ASP A 116 12.80 -9.84 -3.18
N GLU A 117 11.85 -8.98 -2.78
CA GLU A 117 10.52 -8.94 -3.37
C GLU A 117 10.48 -7.99 -4.58
N PRO A 118 9.67 -8.30 -5.63
CA PRO A 118 9.61 -7.49 -6.85
C PRO A 118 8.77 -6.22 -6.67
N VAL A 119 9.14 -5.37 -5.72
CA VAL A 119 8.56 -4.05 -5.47
C VAL A 119 9.47 -2.96 -6.03
N ASP A 120 8.94 -1.77 -6.31
CA ASP A 120 9.68 -0.72 -7.01
C ASP A 120 10.24 0.35 -6.07
N LEU A 121 9.53 0.65 -4.97
CA LEU A 121 9.91 1.64 -3.96
C LEU A 121 9.37 1.26 -2.58
N LEU A 122 10.00 1.78 -1.53
CA LEU A 122 9.55 1.70 -0.14
C LEU A 122 9.27 3.10 0.40
#